data_894d5467f0b9058d1eac73a9cc9371d0
#
_entry.id   894d5467f0b9058d1eac73a9cc9371d0
#
_cell.length_a   1.000
_cell.length_b   1.000
_cell.length_c   1.000
_cell.angle_alpha   90.00
_cell.angle_beta   90.00
_cell.angle_gamma   90.00
#
_symmetry.space_group_name_H-M   'P 1'
#
loop_
_entity.id
_entity.type
_entity.pdbx_description
1 polymer ?
#
loop_
_entity_poly.entity_id
_entity_poly.type
_entity_poly.pdbx_seq_one_letter_code
_entity_poly.pdbx_strand_id
1 'polypeptide(L)'
;VLPAGLPDVVVTNFHRRYTGVSATVRALVPLQRQSLAIGLLDWGGLGLASRLRCWDLLWLGWSRPSRGRYRVWHARRDVEIVAGLLLKQLFRQPWKIVFTSAAPKPPGAWLAALLRHCDAVIATSARSADFLNSYTEIIQHGVDIDVYSPPPDDALERLRGPLNVPG
;
A
#
# COMPACT_ATOMS: atom_id res chain seq x y z
N VAL A 1 -20.12 1.14 -4.84
CA VAL A 1 -20.76 -0.06 -4.27
C VAL A 1 -19.69 -0.71 -3.42
N LEU A 2 -19.89 -0.80 -2.09
CA LEU A 2 -19.04 -1.60 -1.21
C LEU A 2 -19.16 -3.07 -1.68
N PRO A 3 -18.06 -3.85 -1.67
CA PRO A 3 -18.15 -5.28 -1.95
C PRO A 3 -19.16 -5.91 -0.99
N ALA A 4 -19.69 -7.08 -1.33
CA ALA A 4 -20.76 -7.81 -0.59
C ALA A 4 -20.38 -8.18 0.86
N GLY A 5 -19.61 -7.37 1.54
CA GLY A 5 -19.17 -7.45 2.94
C GLY A 5 -18.29 -6.28 3.31
N LEU A 6 -18.18 -5.99 4.60
CA LEU A 6 -17.27 -4.98 5.11
C LEU A 6 -15.82 -5.42 4.90
N PRO A 7 -14.90 -4.53 4.47
CA PRO A 7 -13.52 -4.91 4.19
C PRO A 7 -12.78 -5.32 5.46
N ASP A 8 -11.96 -6.34 5.38
CA ASP A 8 -11.06 -6.77 6.45
C ASP A 8 -9.74 -6.00 6.44
N VAL A 9 -9.34 -5.52 5.26
CA VAL A 9 -8.14 -4.72 5.04
C VAL A 9 -8.52 -3.39 4.40
N VAL A 10 -8.05 -2.29 4.97
CA VAL A 10 -8.16 -0.95 4.38
C VAL A 10 -6.79 -0.54 3.87
N VAL A 11 -6.67 -0.43 2.56
CA VAL A 11 -5.47 0.12 1.90
C VAL A 11 -5.66 1.61 1.72
N THR A 12 -4.61 2.38 2.01
CA THR A 12 -4.67 3.85 1.94
C THR A 12 -3.81 4.40 0.80
N ASN A 13 -4.26 5.51 0.21
CA ASN A 13 -3.51 6.32 -0.74
C ASN A 13 -3.87 7.79 -0.55
N PHE A 14 -3.18 8.48 0.37
CA PHE A 14 -3.46 9.87 0.75
C PHE A 14 -2.66 10.89 -0.06
N HIS A 15 -2.36 10.57 -1.29
CA HIS A 15 -1.61 11.47 -2.16
C HIS A 15 -2.39 11.73 -3.46
N ARG A 16 -2.61 13.00 -3.76
CA ARG A 16 -3.37 13.41 -4.95
C ARG A 16 -2.60 13.22 -6.27
N ARG A 17 -1.27 13.28 -6.22
CA ARG A 17 -0.42 13.05 -7.40
C ARG A 17 -0.15 11.56 -7.56
N TYR A 18 -0.14 11.10 -8.80
CA TYR A 18 0.24 9.74 -9.12
C TYR A 18 1.75 9.55 -8.89
N THR A 19 2.13 8.58 -8.09
CA THR A 19 3.52 8.29 -7.69
C THR A 19 3.78 6.79 -7.78
N GLY A 20 5.03 6.35 -7.61
CA GLY A 20 5.37 4.92 -7.54
C GLY A 20 4.54 4.15 -6.48
N VAL A 21 4.27 4.77 -5.33
CA VAL A 21 3.39 4.18 -4.30
C VAL A 21 1.96 4.02 -4.83
N SER A 22 1.44 5.01 -5.54
CA SER A 22 0.11 4.96 -6.15
C SER A 22 0.04 3.89 -7.25
N ALA A 23 1.10 3.76 -8.05
CA ALA A 23 1.23 2.69 -9.07
C ALA A 23 1.18 1.31 -8.42
N THR A 24 1.91 1.10 -7.33
CA THR A 24 1.88 -0.15 -6.57
C THR A 24 0.49 -0.47 -6.02
N VAL A 25 -0.21 0.51 -5.45
CA VAL A 25 -1.60 0.31 -4.98
C VAL A 25 -2.51 -0.10 -6.14
N ARG A 26 -2.38 0.58 -7.30
CA ARG A 26 -3.18 0.30 -8.49
C ARG A 26 -2.95 -1.10 -9.05
N ALA A 27 -1.70 -1.58 -9.02
CA ALA A 27 -1.34 -2.91 -9.50
C ALA A 27 -1.76 -4.02 -8.52
N LEU A 28 -1.49 -3.85 -7.22
CA LEU A 28 -1.65 -4.93 -6.24
C LEU A 28 -3.09 -5.09 -5.72
N VAL A 29 -3.84 -4.00 -5.54
CA VAL A 29 -5.17 -4.08 -4.93
C VAL A 29 -6.14 -4.97 -5.71
N PRO A 30 -6.21 -4.95 -7.05
CA PRO A 30 -7.07 -5.86 -7.81
C PRO A 30 -6.71 -7.34 -7.61
N LEU A 31 -5.43 -7.66 -7.58
CA LEU A 31 -4.93 -9.03 -7.35
C LEU A 31 -5.25 -9.50 -5.93
N GLN A 32 -4.96 -8.68 -4.94
CA GLN A 32 -5.22 -9.00 -3.54
C GLN A 32 -6.71 -9.15 -3.24
N ARG A 33 -7.60 -8.46 -3.95
CA ARG A 33 -9.05 -8.59 -3.82
C ARG A 33 -9.61 -9.95 -4.22
N GLN A 34 -8.87 -10.74 -4.96
CA GLN A 34 -9.25 -12.11 -5.31
C GLN A 34 -9.28 -13.02 -4.07
N SER A 35 -8.47 -12.70 -3.05
CA SER A 35 -8.34 -13.49 -1.82
C SER A 35 -8.74 -12.78 -0.54
N LEU A 36 -8.76 -11.44 -0.54
CA LEU A 36 -8.99 -10.60 0.63
C LEU A 36 -10.11 -9.59 0.40
N ALA A 37 -10.91 -9.35 1.42
CA ALA A 37 -11.90 -8.27 1.43
C ALA A 37 -11.19 -6.92 1.66
N ILE A 38 -10.81 -6.24 0.55
CA ILE A 38 -10.05 -4.97 0.59
C ILE A 38 -10.94 -3.78 0.25
N GLY A 39 -10.97 -2.81 1.16
CA GLY A 39 -11.46 -1.46 0.92
C GLY A 39 -10.30 -0.52 0.58
N LEU A 40 -10.52 0.43 -0.31
CA LEU A 40 -9.53 1.43 -0.69
C LEU A 40 -9.98 2.81 -0.21
N LEU A 41 -9.16 3.46 0.61
CA LEU A 41 -9.30 4.87 0.95
C LEU A 41 -8.34 5.68 0.09
N ASP A 42 -8.85 6.26 -0.99
CA ASP A 42 -8.05 6.90 -2.02
C ASP A 42 -8.44 8.36 -2.23
N TRP A 43 -7.45 9.25 -2.12
CA TRP A 43 -7.58 10.67 -2.44
C TRP A 43 -6.99 11.01 -3.81
N GLY A 44 -6.22 10.09 -4.40
CA GLY A 44 -5.51 10.28 -5.67
C GLY A 44 -6.34 9.96 -6.92
N GLY A 45 -7.53 9.38 -6.77
CA GLY A 45 -8.37 9.04 -7.92
C GLY A 45 -7.81 7.91 -8.78
N LEU A 46 -7.38 6.80 -8.17
CA LEU A 46 -6.79 5.66 -8.88
C LEU A 46 -7.76 4.91 -9.80
N GLY A 47 -9.05 5.27 -9.79
CA GLY A 47 -10.07 4.63 -10.64
C GLY A 47 -10.44 3.20 -10.24
N LEU A 48 -10.03 2.76 -9.04
CA LEU A 48 -10.34 1.42 -8.54
C LEU A 48 -11.72 1.38 -7.88
N ALA A 49 -12.47 0.30 -8.11
CA ALA A 49 -13.74 0.04 -7.43
C ALA A 49 -13.55 -0.10 -5.91
N SER A 50 -14.65 -0.02 -5.14
CA SER A 50 -14.67 -0.18 -3.66
C SER A 50 -13.92 0.92 -2.90
N ARG A 51 -14.09 2.17 -3.36
CA ARG A 51 -13.60 3.34 -2.64
C ARG A 51 -14.42 3.57 -1.36
N LEU A 52 -13.71 3.62 -0.24
CA LEU A 52 -14.26 4.00 1.06
C LEU A 52 -14.30 5.52 1.19
N ARG A 53 -15.28 6.02 1.95
CA ARG A 53 -15.31 7.41 2.41
C ARG A 53 -14.71 7.50 3.82
N CYS A 54 -14.16 8.66 4.18
CA CYS A 54 -13.62 8.86 5.53
C CYS A 54 -14.67 8.58 6.63
N TRP A 55 -15.93 8.92 6.40
CA TRP A 55 -17.03 8.66 7.33
C TRP A 55 -17.31 7.16 7.55
N ASP A 56 -17.06 6.33 6.55
CA ASP A 56 -17.25 4.88 6.67
C ASP A 56 -16.29 4.30 7.74
N LEU A 57 -15.11 4.92 7.93
CA LEU A 57 -14.11 4.49 8.89
C LEU A 57 -14.57 4.64 10.35
N LEU A 58 -15.42 5.64 10.64
CA LEU A 58 -15.94 5.88 11.98
C LEU A 58 -16.75 4.69 12.50
N TRP A 59 -17.45 4.00 11.60
CA TRP A 59 -18.25 2.82 11.96
C TRP A 59 -17.53 1.51 11.67
N LEU A 60 -16.75 1.49 10.59
CA LEU A 60 -16.05 0.29 10.14
C LEU A 60 -15.12 -0.27 11.22
N GLY A 61 -14.41 0.60 11.93
CA GLY A 61 -13.41 0.18 12.92
C GLY A 61 -13.99 -0.62 14.09
N TRP A 62 -15.23 -0.35 14.51
CA TRP A 62 -15.89 -1.09 15.58
C TRP A 62 -16.67 -2.31 15.10
N SER A 63 -16.94 -2.43 13.80
CA SER A 63 -17.60 -3.62 13.26
C SER A 63 -16.64 -4.81 13.24
N ARG A 64 -17.17 -6.03 13.36
CA ARG A 64 -16.34 -7.24 13.28
C ARG A 64 -15.85 -7.46 11.85
N PRO A 65 -14.56 -7.82 11.63
CA PRO A 65 -14.08 -8.28 10.34
C PRO A 65 -14.73 -9.63 9.97
N SER A 66 -14.79 -9.93 8.67
CA SER A 66 -15.30 -11.22 8.18
C SER A 66 -14.29 -12.35 8.45
N ARG A 67 -13.01 -12.01 8.46
CA ARG A 67 -11.92 -12.94 8.77
C ARG A 67 -11.04 -12.37 9.88
N GLY A 68 -10.65 -13.23 10.81
CA GLY A 68 -9.76 -12.84 11.89
C GLY A 68 -10.43 -12.01 13.00
N ARG A 69 -9.60 -11.51 13.91
CA ARG A 69 -10.03 -10.77 15.12
C ARG A 69 -9.95 -9.26 14.94
N TYR A 70 -9.10 -8.78 14.05
CA TYR A 70 -8.78 -7.37 13.85
C TYR A 70 -8.85 -7.01 12.38
N ARG A 71 -9.21 -5.76 12.09
CA ARG A 71 -9.03 -5.18 10.76
C ARG A 71 -7.63 -4.66 10.60
N VAL A 72 -7.14 -4.70 9.35
CA VAL A 72 -5.82 -4.20 9.00
C VAL A 72 -5.95 -2.83 8.35
N TRP A 73 -5.20 -1.87 8.86
CA TRP A 73 -4.94 -0.58 8.25
C TRP A 73 -3.58 -0.62 7.56
N HIS A 74 -3.57 -0.62 6.24
CA HIS A 74 -2.34 -0.78 5.46
C HIS A 74 -1.86 0.57 4.92
N ALA A 75 -0.84 1.11 5.56
CA ALA A 75 -0.19 2.38 5.26
C ALA A 75 1.09 2.20 4.44
N ARG A 76 1.41 3.20 3.62
CA ARG A 76 2.65 3.29 2.85
C ARG A 76 3.34 4.64 3.01
N ARG A 77 2.71 5.57 3.75
CA ARG A 77 3.23 6.90 4.05
C ARG A 77 3.02 7.24 5.51
N ASP A 78 3.83 8.16 6.01
CA ASP A 78 3.75 8.66 7.39
C ASP A 78 2.38 9.22 7.75
N VAL A 79 1.80 10.05 6.91
CA VAL A 79 0.43 10.60 7.12
C VAL A 79 -0.64 9.51 7.22
N GLU A 80 -0.45 8.41 6.54
CA GLU A 80 -1.35 7.26 6.58
C GLU A 80 -1.20 6.48 7.89
N ILE A 81 0.03 6.38 8.44
CA ILE A 81 0.26 5.82 9.77
C ILE A 81 -0.42 6.70 10.81
N VAL A 82 -0.24 8.03 10.74
CA VAL A 82 -0.87 8.98 11.67
C VAL A 82 -2.38 8.81 11.68
N ALA A 83 -3.02 8.73 10.50
CA ALA A 83 -4.46 8.51 10.41
C ALA A 83 -4.89 7.19 11.06
N GLY A 84 -4.16 6.10 10.82
CA GLY A 84 -4.42 4.80 11.46
C GLY A 84 -4.25 4.87 12.99
N LEU A 85 -3.22 5.56 13.48
CA LEU A 85 -3.00 5.75 14.90
C LEU A 85 -4.11 6.59 15.55
N LEU A 86 -4.61 7.63 14.88
CA LEU A 86 -5.75 8.40 15.36
C LEU A 86 -7.00 7.51 15.51
N LEU A 87 -7.30 6.68 14.51
CA LEU A 87 -8.41 5.73 14.60
C LEU A 87 -8.21 4.74 15.75
N LYS A 88 -7.00 4.22 15.92
CA LYS A 88 -6.67 3.24 16.94
C LYS A 88 -6.66 3.83 18.36
N GLN A 89 -6.04 4.98 18.56
CA GLN A 89 -5.81 5.55 19.89
C GLN A 89 -6.91 6.52 20.32
N LEU A 90 -7.30 7.47 19.46
CA LEU A 90 -8.31 8.48 19.77
C LEU A 90 -9.71 7.88 19.74
N PHE A 91 -10.05 7.15 18.67
CA PHE A 91 -11.35 6.52 18.52
C PHE A 91 -11.41 5.12 19.15
N ARG A 92 -10.31 4.62 19.73
CA ARG A 92 -10.20 3.31 20.39
C ARG A 92 -10.68 2.14 19.53
N GLN A 93 -10.50 2.27 18.23
CA GLN A 93 -10.87 1.23 17.29
C GLN A 93 -9.80 0.13 17.23
N PRO A 94 -10.16 -1.16 17.14
CA PRO A 94 -9.21 -2.28 17.19
C PRO A 94 -8.52 -2.52 15.84
N TRP A 95 -7.83 -1.51 15.30
CA TRP A 95 -7.02 -1.63 14.10
C TRP A 95 -5.66 -2.25 14.36
N LYS A 96 -5.19 -3.07 13.41
CA LYS A 96 -3.79 -3.46 13.28
C LYS A 96 -3.16 -2.65 12.16
N ILE A 97 -2.12 -1.88 12.50
CA ILE A 97 -1.46 -0.97 11.56
C ILE A 97 -0.28 -1.71 10.94
N VAL A 98 -0.33 -1.89 9.63
CA VAL A 98 0.74 -2.46 8.81
C VAL A 98 1.32 -1.36 7.95
N PHE A 99 2.63 -1.23 7.94
CA PHE A 99 3.34 -0.28 7.09
C PHE A 99 4.22 -1.02 6.08
N THR A 100 4.19 -0.62 4.81
CA THR A 100 5.10 -1.12 3.79
C THR A 100 6.10 -0.06 3.40
N SER A 101 7.39 -0.36 3.62
CA SER A 101 8.53 0.49 3.25
C SER A 101 9.14 0.03 1.93
N ALA A 102 9.15 0.93 0.95
CA ALA A 102 9.87 0.76 -0.32
C ALA A 102 11.00 1.81 -0.48
N ALA A 103 11.38 2.48 0.61
CA ALA A 103 12.36 3.54 0.56
C ALA A 103 13.78 3.00 0.38
N PRO A 104 14.58 3.59 -0.54
CA PRO A 104 15.98 3.23 -0.74
C PRO A 104 16.94 3.94 0.22
N LYS A 105 16.42 4.56 1.28
CA LYS A 105 17.17 5.35 2.26
C LYS A 105 16.59 5.17 3.67
N PRO A 106 17.38 5.45 4.73
CA PRO A 106 16.91 5.40 6.10
C PRO A 106 15.67 6.31 6.33
N PRO A 107 14.72 5.88 7.17
CA PRO A 107 13.60 6.71 7.56
C PRO A 107 14.10 7.91 8.37
N GLY A 108 13.53 9.10 8.13
CA GLY A 108 13.76 10.25 9.01
C GLY A 108 13.25 9.98 10.43
N ALA A 109 13.73 10.77 11.41
CA ALA A 109 13.40 10.58 12.83
C ALA A 109 11.89 10.52 13.09
N TRP A 110 11.09 11.31 12.39
CA TRP A 110 9.65 11.30 12.47
C TRP A 110 9.04 9.96 12.05
N LEU A 111 9.38 9.48 10.86
CA LEU A 111 8.88 8.18 10.37
C LEU A 111 9.37 7.04 11.27
N ALA A 112 10.63 7.07 11.71
CA ALA A 112 11.18 6.08 12.63
C ALA A 112 10.40 6.02 13.95
N ALA A 113 9.97 7.17 14.48
CA ALA A 113 9.12 7.23 15.67
C ALA A 113 7.73 6.62 15.41
N LEU A 114 7.11 6.89 14.26
CA LEU A 114 5.82 6.33 13.88
C LEU A 114 5.87 4.81 13.70
N LEU A 115 6.94 4.28 13.12
CA LEU A 115 7.11 2.84 12.86
C LEU A 115 7.07 2.01 14.14
N ARG A 116 7.50 2.55 15.28
CA ARG A 116 7.43 1.87 16.59
C ARG A 116 5.99 1.61 17.06
N HIS A 117 5.02 2.32 16.51
CA HIS A 117 3.60 2.17 16.84
C HIS A 117 2.84 1.31 15.80
N CYS A 118 3.50 0.87 14.74
CA CYS A 118 2.94 -0.08 13.80
C CYS A 118 2.95 -1.49 14.39
N ASP A 119 1.91 -2.27 14.11
CA ASP A 119 1.82 -3.67 14.53
C ASP A 119 2.69 -4.59 13.64
N ALA A 120 2.93 -4.18 12.39
CA ALA A 120 3.85 -4.85 11.48
C ALA A 120 4.49 -3.86 10.49
N VAL A 121 5.73 -4.12 10.12
CA VAL A 121 6.47 -3.37 9.10
C VAL A 121 6.98 -4.35 8.05
N ILE A 122 6.61 -4.11 6.80
CA ILE A 122 7.02 -4.89 5.63
C ILE A 122 8.09 -4.12 4.88
N ALA A 123 9.22 -4.74 4.63
CA ALA A 123 10.25 -4.24 3.72
C ALA A 123 10.04 -4.83 2.32
N THR A 124 10.21 -4.04 1.26
CA THR A 124 10.02 -4.53 -0.11
C THR A 124 11.30 -5.07 -0.76
N SER A 125 12.41 -4.99 -0.06
CA SER A 125 13.70 -5.56 -0.47
C SER A 125 14.61 -5.72 0.74
N ALA A 126 15.65 -6.56 0.63
CA ALA A 126 16.69 -6.67 1.65
C ALA A 126 17.32 -5.30 1.93
N ARG A 127 17.64 -4.53 0.88
CA ARG A 127 18.20 -3.18 1.02
C ARG A 127 17.26 -2.23 1.77
N SER A 128 15.95 -2.30 1.58
CA SER A 128 15.03 -1.46 2.37
C SER A 128 14.91 -1.95 3.81
N ALA A 129 15.10 -3.24 4.07
CA ALA A 129 15.15 -3.82 5.40
C ALA A 129 16.36 -3.36 6.20
N ASP A 130 17.54 -3.22 5.56
CA ASP A 130 18.77 -2.74 6.19
C ASP A 130 18.65 -1.33 6.79
N PHE A 131 17.74 -0.53 6.25
CA PHE A 131 17.46 0.82 6.76
C PHE A 131 16.41 0.87 7.88
N LEU A 132 15.74 -0.23 8.17
CA LEU A 132 14.74 -0.31 9.21
C LEU A 132 15.38 -0.88 10.50
N ASN A 133 15.15 -0.21 11.62
CA ASN A 133 15.61 -0.72 12.92
C ASN A 133 14.93 -2.05 13.30
N SER A 134 13.72 -2.26 12.78
CA SER A 134 12.97 -3.50 12.90
C SER A 134 11.97 -3.63 11.75
N TYR A 135 11.78 -4.83 11.27
CA TYR A 135 10.74 -5.19 10.29
C TYR A 135 10.18 -6.58 10.61
N THR A 136 8.96 -6.83 10.15
CA THR A 136 8.29 -8.10 10.38
C THR A 136 8.64 -9.11 9.30
N GLU A 137 8.67 -8.67 8.03
CA GLU A 137 8.84 -9.53 6.87
C GLU A 137 9.43 -8.76 5.69
N ILE A 138 10.14 -9.45 4.80
CA ILE A 138 10.56 -8.93 3.50
C ILE A 138 9.64 -9.52 2.43
N ILE A 139 8.83 -8.69 1.82
CA ILE A 139 7.92 -9.06 0.74
C ILE A 139 8.30 -8.25 -0.50
N GLN A 140 8.98 -8.90 -1.45
CA GLN A 140 9.39 -8.24 -2.69
C GLN A 140 8.17 -7.89 -3.55
N HIS A 141 8.25 -6.74 -4.22
CA HIS A 141 7.26 -6.38 -5.22
C HIS A 141 7.36 -7.30 -6.43
N GLY A 142 6.22 -7.86 -6.81
CA GLY A 142 6.08 -8.51 -8.10
C GLY A 142 5.94 -7.48 -9.22
N VAL A 143 6.30 -7.87 -10.43
CA VAL A 143 6.07 -7.13 -11.66
C VAL A 143 5.10 -7.95 -12.50
N ASP A 144 4.11 -7.28 -13.07
CA ASP A 144 3.19 -7.89 -14.02
C ASP A 144 3.94 -8.13 -15.35
N ILE A 145 4.34 -9.37 -15.58
CA ILE A 145 5.13 -9.77 -16.76
C ILE A 145 4.33 -9.72 -18.06
N ASP A 146 3.01 -9.74 -17.98
CA ASP A 146 2.15 -9.63 -19.17
C ASP A 146 2.08 -8.18 -19.67
N VAL A 147 2.18 -7.22 -18.74
CA VAL A 147 2.21 -5.78 -19.04
C VAL A 147 3.63 -5.27 -19.31
N TYR A 148 4.62 -5.79 -18.58
CA TYR A 148 6.01 -5.34 -18.62
C TYR A 148 6.95 -6.40 -19.21
N SER A 149 6.52 -7.05 -20.30
CA SER A 149 7.39 -7.93 -21.07
C SER A 149 8.39 -7.12 -21.91
N PRO A 150 9.63 -7.58 -22.07
CA PRO A 150 10.55 -6.98 -23.02
C PRO A 150 9.91 -6.97 -24.42
N PRO A 151 9.97 -5.87 -25.17
CA PRO A 151 9.53 -5.87 -26.54
C PRO A 151 10.39 -6.84 -27.38
N PRO A 152 9.86 -7.41 -28.48
CA PRO A 152 10.64 -8.20 -29.43
C PRO A 152 11.86 -7.40 -29.92
N ASP A 153 12.95 -8.10 -30.25
CA ASP A 153 14.23 -7.46 -30.63
C ASP A 153 14.10 -6.45 -31.76
N ASP A 154 13.25 -6.74 -32.77
CA ASP A 154 12.98 -5.83 -33.88
C ASP A 154 12.24 -4.55 -33.46
N ALA A 155 11.40 -4.62 -32.41
CA ALA A 155 10.73 -3.46 -31.84
C ALA A 155 11.70 -2.66 -30.96
N LEU A 156 12.66 -3.32 -30.34
CA LEU A 156 13.69 -2.68 -29.52
C LEU A 156 14.57 -1.76 -30.35
N GLU A 157 15.01 -2.21 -31.52
CA GLU A 157 15.79 -1.39 -32.48
C GLU A 157 15.03 -0.16 -32.99
N ARG A 158 13.74 -0.33 -33.29
CA ARG A 158 12.86 0.79 -33.71
C ARG A 158 12.65 1.83 -32.61
N LEU A 159 12.63 1.40 -31.36
CA LEU A 159 12.48 2.30 -30.18
C LEU A 159 13.79 3.01 -29.81
N ARG A 160 14.94 2.37 -30.02
CA ARG A 160 16.25 2.95 -29.73
C ARG A 160 16.64 4.06 -30.71
N GLY A 161 16.31 3.91 -31.98
CA GLY A 161 16.68 4.88 -33.02
C GLY A 161 16.22 6.31 -32.70
N PRO A 162 14.93 6.57 -32.38
CA PRO A 162 14.46 7.92 -32.04
C PRO A 162 15.00 8.45 -30.71
N LEU A 163 15.40 7.58 -29.77
CA LEU A 163 15.86 7.96 -28.44
C LEU A 163 17.38 8.15 -28.35
N ASN A 164 18.12 7.85 -29.44
CA ASN A 164 19.58 7.96 -29.47
C ASN A 164 20.29 7.26 -28.29
N VAL A 165 19.75 6.11 -27.85
CA VAL A 165 20.29 5.34 -26.73
C VAL A 165 21.39 4.43 -27.25
N PRO A 166 22.64 4.55 -26.76
CA PRO A 166 23.74 3.66 -27.17
C PRO A 166 23.41 2.21 -26.78
N GLY A 167 23.88 1.27 -27.63
CA GLY A 167 23.68 -0.18 -27.43
C GLY A 167 24.46 -0.76 -26.27
#